data_cb9a4beac4aa9b569a24606903a73097
#
_entry.id   cb9a4beac4aa9b569a24606903a73097
#
_cell.length_a   1.000
_cell.length_b   1.000
_cell.length_c   1.000
_cell.angle_alpha   90.00
_cell.angle_beta   90.00
_cell.angle_gamma   90.00
#
_symmetry.space_group_name_H-M   'P 1'
#
loop_
_entity.id
_entity.type
_entity.pdbx_description
1 polymer ?
#
loop_
_entity_poly.entity_id
_entity_poly.type
_entity_poly.pdbx_seq_one_letter_code
_entity_poly.pdbx_strand_id
1 'polypeptide(L)'
;MEDKKSRPGPRPGGRSALVQAAVHRAVRDIQAQGDAQQLTIPAIAEKAGVTPSTIYRRWGTLAELLSDVAVENLRPDHEPEDCGNFRADLLAWIEQYIEEISSVPGRNMLRTVLAVDKPQNRVQCTTYTLEQVEVIRQRALARGEAVPAGDAILDRLVAPLIYRLLFASEQPDRARIETLVDALLVDG
;
A
#
# COMPACT_ATOMS: atom_id res chain seq x y z
N MET A 1 34.01 -19.80 -38.84
CA MET A 1 33.80 -19.07 -37.57
C MET A 1 32.40 -18.50 -37.66
N GLU A 2 31.43 -19.27 -37.15
CA GLU A 2 29.99 -18.87 -37.20
C GLU A 2 29.64 -18.07 -35.93
N ASP A 3 29.14 -16.89 -36.20
CA ASP A 3 28.75 -15.90 -35.22
C ASP A 3 27.44 -16.34 -34.52
N LYS A 4 27.54 -16.83 -33.29
CA LYS A 4 26.44 -17.33 -32.48
C LYS A 4 25.63 -16.13 -31.96
N LYS A 5 24.65 -15.66 -32.76
CA LYS A 5 23.67 -14.64 -32.37
C LYS A 5 23.00 -15.03 -31.04
N SER A 6 23.43 -14.40 -29.97
CA SER A 6 22.81 -14.46 -28.65
C SER A 6 21.33 -14.05 -28.76
N ARG A 7 20.42 -15.00 -28.46
CA ARG A 7 18.99 -14.72 -28.31
C ARG A 7 18.80 -13.81 -27.09
N PRO A 8 18.07 -12.69 -27.21
CA PRO A 8 17.74 -11.88 -26.04
C PRO A 8 16.92 -12.73 -25.07
N GLY A 9 17.38 -12.86 -23.84
CA GLY A 9 16.65 -13.51 -22.76
C GLY A 9 15.30 -12.82 -22.52
N PRO A 10 14.29 -13.52 -21.96
CA PRO A 10 12.98 -12.94 -21.69
C PRO A 10 13.15 -11.75 -20.75
N ARG A 11 12.64 -10.57 -21.17
CA ARG A 11 12.60 -9.37 -20.34
C ARG A 11 11.84 -9.67 -19.05
N PRO A 12 12.45 -9.50 -17.85
CA PRO A 12 11.73 -9.69 -16.60
C PRO A 12 10.57 -8.69 -16.53
N GLY A 13 9.33 -9.18 -16.38
CA GLY A 13 8.17 -8.34 -16.05
C GLY A 13 7.01 -8.31 -17.05
N GLY A 14 7.20 -8.41 -18.35
CA GLY A 14 6.14 -8.11 -19.33
C GLY A 14 4.86 -8.96 -19.18
N ARG A 15 4.91 -10.27 -19.42
CA ARG A 15 3.73 -11.14 -19.40
C ARG A 15 3.21 -11.40 -17.98
N SER A 16 4.12 -11.53 -17.01
CA SER A 16 3.76 -11.77 -15.61
C SER A 16 3.03 -10.57 -14.99
N ALA A 17 3.49 -9.34 -15.27
CA ALA A 17 2.83 -8.12 -14.81
C ALA A 17 1.46 -7.91 -15.46
N LEU A 18 1.32 -8.22 -16.77
CA LEU A 18 0.04 -8.13 -17.47
C LEU A 18 -1.00 -9.09 -16.90
N VAL A 19 -0.60 -10.34 -16.59
CA VAL A 19 -1.48 -11.32 -15.94
C VAL A 19 -1.90 -10.83 -14.55
N GLN A 20 -0.97 -10.31 -13.76
CA GLN A 20 -1.29 -9.75 -12.43
C GLN A 20 -2.30 -8.61 -12.55
N ALA A 21 -2.04 -7.63 -13.40
CA ALA A 21 -2.94 -6.50 -13.60
C ALA A 21 -4.34 -6.93 -14.07
N ALA A 22 -4.44 -7.93 -14.96
CA ALA A 22 -5.71 -8.47 -15.43
C ALA A 22 -6.50 -9.16 -14.30
N VAL A 23 -5.82 -9.98 -13.49
CA VAL A 23 -6.45 -10.68 -12.35
C VAL A 23 -6.87 -9.69 -11.26
N HIS A 24 -6.03 -8.71 -10.91
CA HIS A 24 -6.38 -7.67 -9.94
C HIS A 24 -7.57 -6.83 -10.40
N ARG A 25 -7.63 -6.47 -11.68
CA ARG A 25 -8.78 -5.77 -12.26
C ARG A 25 -10.05 -6.62 -12.15
N ALA A 26 -9.98 -7.90 -12.51
CA ALA A 26 -11.12 -8.81 -12.41
C ALA A 26 -11.66 -8.94 -10.98
N VAL A 27 -10.78 -8.99 -9.98
CA VAL A 27 -11.16 -8.98 -8.55
C VAL A 27 -11.90 -7.69 -8.21
N ARG A 28 -11.33 -6.53 -8.53
CA ARG A 28 -11.96 -5.22 -8.25
C ARG A 28 -13.32 -5.08 -8.92
N ASP A 29 -13.43 -5.50 -10.17
CA ASP A 29 -14.68 -5.44 -10.93
C ASP A 29 -15.78 -6.33 -10.33
N ILE A 30 -15.43 -7.52 -9.80
CA ILE A 30 -16.39 -8.40 -9.12
C ILE A 30 -16.78 -7.79 -7.76
N GLN A 31 -15.83 -7.27 -7.00
CA GLN A 31 -16.10 -6.62 -5.72
C GLN A 31 -17.02 -5.39 -5.88
N ALA A 32 -16.83 -4.59 -6.94
CA ALA A 32 -17.67 -3.44 -7.24
C ALA A 32 -19.11 -3.79 -7.58
N GLN A 33 -19.39 -5.01 -8.04
CA GLN A 33 -20.74 -5.51 -8.31
C GLN A 33 -21.49 -5.93 -7.04
N GLY A 34 -20.80 -5.99 -5.89
CA GLY A 34 -21.40 -6.27 -4.57
C GLY A 34 -21.77 -7.72 -4.31
N ASP A 35 -21.49 -8.64 -5.22
CA ASP A 35 -21.80 -10.06 -5.06
C ASP A 35 -20.60 -10.85 -4.53
N ALA A 36 -20.49 -10.92 -3.20
CA ALA A 36 -19.44 -11.65 -2.53
C ALA A 36 -19.43 -13.17 -2.88
N GLN A 37 -20.56 -13.75 -3.30
CA GLN A 37 -20.64 -15.17 -3.66
C GLN A 37 -19.98 -15.44 -5.01
N GLN A 38 -19.89 -14.45 -5.88
CA GLN A 38 -19.18 -14.55 -7.16
C GLN A 38 -17.67 -14.37 -7.04
N LEU A 39 -17.15 -14.00 -5.88
CA LEU A 39 -15.71 -13.81 -5.68
C LEU A 39 -15.02 -15.17 -5.48
N THR A 40 -14.89 -15.90 -6.57
CA THR A 40 -14.25 -17.22 -6.62
C THR A 40 -13.11 -17.25 -7.63
N ILE A 41 -12.11 -18.14 -7.42
CA ILE A 41 -10.99 -18.24 -8.37
C ILE A 41 -11.46 -18.58 -9.79
N PRO A 42 -12.42 -19.50 -10.04
CA PRO A 42 -12.93 -19.73 -11.39
C PRO A 42 -13.53 -18.48 -12.05
N ALA A 43 -14.39 -17.74 -11.35
CA ALA A 43 -15.00 -16.51 -11.89
C ALA A 43 -13.97 -15.41 -12.17
N ILE A 44 -13.00 -15.24 -11.25
CA ILE A 44 -11.89 -14.31 -11.45
C ILE A 44 -11.05 -14.69 -12.67
N ALA A 45 -10.75 -15.99 -12.85
CA ALA A 45 -9.95 -16.50 -13.96
C ALA A 45 -10.66 -16.27 -15.30
N GLU A 46 -11.96 -16.57 -15.38
CA GLU A 46 -12.80 -16.33 -16.55
C GLU A 46 -12.78 -14.84 -16.93
N LYS A 47 -13.05 -13.95 -15.97
CA LYS A 47 -13.09 -12.50 -16.18
C LYS A 47 -11.73 -11.92 -16.56
N ALA A 48 -10.65 -12.49 -16.03
CA ALA A 48 -9.27 -12.06 -16.32
C ALA A 48 -8.72 -12.67 -17.64
N GLY A 49 -9.43 -13.60 -18.27
CA GLY A 49 -8.94 -14.29 -19.47
C GLY A 49 -7.76 -15.21 -19.23
N VAL A 50 -7.67 -15.82 -18.03
CA VAL A 50 -6.60 -16.75 -17.64
C VAL A 50 -7.20 -18.07 -17.15
N THR A 51 -6.36 -19.12 -17.00
CA THR A 51 -6.82 -20.35 -16.40
C THR A 51 -6.80 -20.29 -14.86
N PRO A 52 -7.68 -20.99 -14.13
CA PRO A 52 -7.63 -21.08 -12.68
C PRO A 52 -6.27 -21.56 -12.16
N SER A 53 -5.62 -22.49 -12.85
CA SER A 53 -4.29 -22.99 -12.50
C SER A 53 -3.21 -21.89 -12.53
N THR A 54 -3.36 -20.87 -13.38
CA THR A 54 -2.47 -19.71 -13.41
C THR A 54 -2.57 -18.91 -12.12
N ILE A 55 -3.79 -18.74 -11.60
CA ILE A 55 -4.04 -18.03 -10.33
C ILE A 55 -3.50 -18.85 -9.16
N TYR A 56 -3.86 -20.15 -9.07
CA TYR A 56 -3.36 -21.03 -7.99
C TYR A 56 -1.84 -21.10 -7.93
N ARG A 57 -1.17 -21.19 -9.07
CA ARG A 57 0.31 -21.24 -9.11
C ARG A 57 0.95 -19.97 -8.60
N ARG A 58 0.30 -18.80 -8.76
CA ARG A 58 0.87 -17.51 -8.40
C ARG A 58 0.53 -17.08 -6.97
N TRP A 59 -0.69 -17.28 -6.57
CA TRP A 59 -1.19 -16.81 -5.27
C TRP A 59 -1.49 -17.92 -4.26
N GLY A 60 -1.68 -19.15 -4.71
CA GLY A 60 -2.02 -20.29 -3.84
C GLY A 60 -3.49 -20.35 -3.51
N THR A 61 -4.01 -19.38 -2.79
CA THR A 61 -5.41 -19.33 -2.33
C THR A 61 -6.12 -18.05 -2.76
N LEU A 62 -7.45 -18.05 -2.68
CA LEU A 62 -8.25 -16.84 -2.88
C LEU A 62 -7.90 -15.75 -1.85
N ALA A 63 -7.70 -16.14 -0.59
CA ALA A 63 -7.35 -15.18 0.49
C ALA A 63 -6.02 -14.48 0.20
N GLU A 64 -5.01 -15.21 -0.28
CA GLU A 64 -3.72 -14.64 -0.66
C GLU A 64 -3.82 -13.73 -1.89
N LEU A 65 -4.65 -14.06 -2.88
CA LEU A 65 -4.95 -13.18 -4.01
C LEU A 65 -5.62 -11.90 -3.54
N LEU A 66 -6.63 -11.99 -2.67
CA LEU A 66 -7.33 -10.81 -2.15
C LEU A 66 -6.41 -9.92 -1.31
N SER A 67 -5.49 -10.53 -0.54
CA SER A 67 -4.46 -9.79 0.19
C SER A 67 -3.50 -9.05 -0.75
N ASP A 68 -3.09 -9.67 -1.86
CA ASP A 68 -2.23 -9.04 -2.86
C ASP A 68 -2.93 -7.85 -3.54
N VAL A 69 -4.22 -8.00 -3.87
CA VAL A 69 -5.05 -6.91 -4.40
C VAL A 69 -5.22 -5.78 -3.39
N ALA A 70 -5.44 -6.12 -2.11
CA ALA A 70 -5.60 -5.13 -1.04
C ALA A 70 -4.32 -4.30 -0.85
N VAL A 71 -3.14 -4.92 -0.88
CA VAL A 71 -1.85 -4.23 -0.83
C VAL A 71 -1.68 -3.27 -2.01
N GLU A 72 -2.00 -3.71 -3.24
CA GLU A 72 -1.89 -2.83 -4.41
C GLU A 72 -2.88 -1.65 -4.35
N ASN A 73 -4.05 -1.84 -3.74
CA ASN A 73 -5.01 -0.75 -3.52
C ASN A 73 -4.57 0.24 -2.42
N LEU A 74 -3.65 -0.16 -1.54
CA LEU A 74 -3.02 0.73 -0.55
C LEU A 74 -1.83 1.51 -1.14
N ARG A 75 -1.45 1.22 -2.38
CA ARG A 75 -0.41 1.97 -3.07
C ARG A 75 -0.90 3.39 -3.33
N PRO A 76 -0.13 4.42 -2.89
CA PRO A 76 -0.49 5.80 -3.15
C PRO A 76 -0.54 6.11 -4.65
N ASP A 77 -1.59 6.79 -5.09
CA ASP A 77 -1.76 7.21 -6.48
C ASP A 77 -1.00 8.51 -6.78
N HIS A 78 -0.71 9.30 -5.75
CA HIS A 78 -0.09 10.62 -5.86
C HIS A 78 1.03 10.80 -4.84
N GLU A 79 1.96 11.70 -5.15
CA GLU A 79 2.92 12.18 -4.16
C GLU A 79 2.22 13.03 -3.10
N PRO A 80 2.77 13.09 -1.85
CA PRO A 80 2.29 14.00 -0.83
C PRO A 80 2.26 15.45 -1.30
N GLU A 81 1.30 16.22 -0.82
CA GLU A 81 1.20 17.64 -1.10
C GLU A 81 2.45 18.39 -0.61
N ASP A 82 2.90 19.41 -1.37
CA ASP A 82 3.96 20.31 -0.95
C ASP A 82 3.34 21.59 -0.37
N CYS A 83 3.27 21.64 0.96
CA CYS A 83 2.71 22.76 1.72
C CYS A 83 3.78 23.81 2.13
N GLY A 84 5.03 23.65 1.65
CA GLY A 84 6.11 24.64 1.80
C GLY A 84 6.99 24.48 3.03
N ASN A 85 6.70 23.56 3.96
CA ASN A 85 7.57 23.20 5.08
C ASN A 85 7.26 21.79 5.58
N PHE A 86 8.26 21.18 6.25
CA PHE A 86 8.19 19.79 6.70
C PHE A 86 6.98 19.49 7.58
N ARG A 87 6.70 20.37 8.56
CA ARG A 87 5.56 20.17 9.47
C ARG A 87 4.23 20.15 8.73
N ALA A 88 4.03 21.11 7.83
CA ALA A 88 2.79 21.21 7.07
C ALA A 88 2.62 20.05 6.08
N ASP A 89 3.70 19.67 5.37
CA ASP A 89 3.72 18.54 4.45
C ASP A 89 3.37 17.24 5.18
N LEU A 90 4.01 17.00 6.35
CA LEU A 90 3.79 15.79 7.14
C LEU A 90 2.38 15.74 7.73
N LEU A 91 1.86 16.90 8.20
CA LEU A 91 0.51 16.99 8.76
C LEU A 91 -0.56 16.70 7.69
N ALA A 92 -0.47 17.36 6.53
CA ALA A 92 -1.40 17.13 5.42
C ALA A 92 -1.40 15.65 4.98
N TRP A 93 -0.22 15.07 4.82
CA TRP A 93 -0.08 13.67 4.44
C TRP A 93 -0.68 12.71 5.47
N ILE A 94 -0.35 12.86 6.76
CA ILE A 94 -0.82 11.93 7.78
C ILE A 94 -2.33 12.05 8.03
N GLU A 95 -2.92 13.25 7.92
CA GLU A 95 -4.35 13.46 8.00
C GLU A 95 -5.06 12.69 6.86
N GLN A 96 -4.62 12.85 5.61
CA GLN A 96 -5.15 12.12 4.46
C GLN A 96 -4.98 10.60 4.64
N TYR A 97 -3.78 10.15 5.02
CA TYR A 97 -3.50 8.73 5.24
C TYR A 97 -4.44 8.11 6.28
N ILE A 98 -4.65 8.78 7.41
CA ILE A 98 -5.55 8.31 8.47
C ILE A 98 -7.00 8.34 8.01
N GLU A 99 -7.45 9.35 7.27
CA GLU A 99 -8.79 9.40 6.71
C GLU A 99 -9.05 8.20 5.78
N GLU A 100 -8.14 7.93 4.85
CA GLU A 100 -8.24 6.80 3.92
C GLU A 100 -8.31 5.46 4.66
N ILE A 101 -7.39 5.21 5.59
CA ILE A 101 -7.31 3.96 6.36
C ILE A 101 -8.48 3.81 7.34
N SER A 102 -9.02 4.91 7.87
CA SER A 102 -10.17 4.92 8.77
C SER A 102 -11.49 4.67 8.05
N SER A 103 -11.53 4.82 6.75
CA SER A 103 -12.71 4.54 5.94
C SER A 103 -13.11 3.06 6.03
N VAL A 104 -14.38 2.73 5.73
CA VAL A 104 -14.81 1.32 5.69
C VAL A 104 -13.99 0.50 4.69
N PRO A 105 -13.73 0.97 3.45
CA PRO A 105 -12.84 0.28 2.52
C PRO A 105 -11.41 0.12 3.07
N GLY A 106 -10.81 1.18 3.62
CA GLY A 106 -9.45 1.16 4.16
C GLY A 106 -9.27 0.14 5.29
N ARG A 107 -10.18 0.13 6.27
CA ARG A 107 -10.17 -0.88 7.34
C ARG A 107 -10.32 -2.31 6.81
N ASN A 108 -11.17 -2.52 5.81
CA ASN A 108 -11.34 -3.83 5.20
C ASN A 108 -10.08 -4.28 4.45
N MET A 109 -9.40 -3.37 3.75
CA MET A 109 -8.11 -3.65 3.10
C MET A 109 -7.06 -4.06 4.13
N LEU A 110 -6.88 -3.30 5.23
CA LEU A 110 -5.96 -3.68 6.31
C LEU A 110 -6.27 -5.07 6.88
N ARG A 111 -7.54 -5.34 7.21
CA ARG A 111 -7.96 -6.66 7.70
C ARG A 111 -7.62 -7.78 6.72
N THR A 112 -7.84 -7.56 5.43
CA THR A 112 -7.55 -8.52 4.37
C THR A 112 -6.05 -8.81 4.27
N VAL A 113 -5.20 -7.79 4.40
CA VAL A 113 -3.73 -7.94 4.42
C VAL A 113 -3.29 -8.73 5.65
N LEU A 114 -3.85 -8.43 6.82
CA LEU A 114 -3.50 -9.08 8.08
C LEU A 114 -4.07 -10.50 8.23
N ALA A 115 -5.13 -10.84 7.48
CA ALA A 115 -5.79 -12.14 7.57
C ALA A 115 -4.96 -13.31 7.02
N VAL A 116 -3.92 -13.03 6.24
CA VAL A 116 -3.06 -14.07 5.65
C VAL A 116 -1.63 -13.95 6.15
N ASP A 117 -0.97 -15.09 6.33
CA ASP A 117 0.44 -15.12 6.70
C ASP A 117 1.33 -14.97 5.46
N LYS A 118 1.39 -13.75 4.95
CA LYS A 118 2.20 -13.38 3.79
C LYS A 118 3.08 -12.17 4.14
N PRO A 119 4.27 -12.40 4.74
CA PRO A 119 5.14 -11.33 5.20
C PRO A 119 5.44 -10.28 4.14
N GLN A 120 5.59 -10.69 2.87
CA GLN A 120 5.87 -9.80 1.75
C GLN A 120 4.80 -8.72 1.57
N ASN A 121 3.52 -9.07 1.77
CA ASN A 121 2.41 -8.12 1.66
C ASN A 121 2.48 -7.07 2.77
N ARG A 122 2.82 -7.49 4.01
CA ARG A 122 3.00 -6.56 5.14
C ARG A 122 4.20 -5.62 4.94
N VAL A 123 5.32 -6.16 4.47
CA VAL A 123 6.51 -5.37 4.12
C VAL A 123 6.18 -4.35 3.03
N GLN A 124 5.40 -4.73 2.02
CA GLN A 124 5.03 -3.81 0.95
C GLN A 124 4.19 -2.62 1.45
N CYS A 125 3.27 -2.84 2.40
CA CYS A 125 2.52 -1.74 3.02
C CYS A 125 3.47 -0.74 3.72
N THR A 126 4.44 -1.24 4.50
CA THR A 126 5.46 -0.40 5.13
C THR A 126 6.31 0.34 4.09
N THR A 127 6.68 -0.33 3.00
CA THR A 127 7.45 0.27 1.90
C THR A 127 6.70 1.46 1.30
N TYR A 128 5.42 1.31 0.97
CA TYR A 128 4.61 2.41 0.42
C TYR A 128 4.53 3.61 1.38
N THR A 129 4.35 3.35 2.68
CA THR A 129 4.34 4.41 3.70
C THR A 129 5.69 5.14 3.74
N LEU A 130 6.81 4.42 3.76
CA LEU A 130 8.14 5.01 3.82
C LEU A 130 8.51 5.75 2.53
N GLU A 131 8.07 5.28 1.36
CA GLU A 131 8.27 5.99 0.09
C GLU A 131 7.61 7.39 0.11
N GLN A 132 6.39 7.50 0.64
CA GLN A 132 5.71 8.80 0.79
C GLN A 132 6.41 9.72 1.80
N VAL A 133 6.77 9.17 2.95
CA VAL A 133 7.54 9.89 3.98
C VAL A 133 8.86 10.40 3.42
N GLU A 134 9.54 9.59 2.61
CA GLU A 134 10.83 9.98 2.03
C GLU A 134 10.70 11.13 1.03
N VAL A 135 9.62 11.20 0.24
CA VAL A 135 9.34 12.35 -0.63
C VAL A 135 9.24 13.64 0.20
N ILE A 136 8.48 13.63 1.31
CA ILE A 136 8.34 14.77 2.22
C ILE A 136 9.72 15.16 2.79
N ARG A 137 10.48 14.17 3.27
CA ARG A 137 11.81 14.39 3.85
C ARG A 137 12.79 15.01 2.86
N GLN A 138 12.84 14.50 1.63
CA GLN A 138 13.74 15.02 0.59
C GLN A 138 13.41 16.47 0.22
N ARG A 139 12.15 16.84 0.15
CA ARG A 139 11.73 18.22 -0.08
C ARG A 139 12.18 19.14 1.06
N ALA A 140 11.98 18.73 2.31
CA ALA A 140 12.37 19.48 3.48
C ALA A 140 13.91 19.64 3.58
N LEU A 141 14.67 18.58 3.35
CA LEU A 141 16.13 18.63 3.29
C LEU A 141 16.63 19.58 2.19
N ALA A 142 15.99 19.60 1.03
CA ALA A 142 16.32 20.52 -0.05
C ALA A 142 16.04 21.98 0.32
N ARG A 143 15.10 22.24 1.24
CA ARG A 143 14.83 23.56 1.83
C ARG A 143 15.77 23.90 3.01
N GLY A 144 16.65 22.97 3.42
CA GLY A 144 17.59 23.16 4.55
C GLY A 144 16.96 22.93 5.93
N GLU A 145 15.80 22.27 5.99
CA GLU A 145 15.13 21.95 7.25
C GLU A 145 15.78 20.71 7.92
N ALA A 146 15.84 20.70 9.24
CA ALA A 146 16.17 19.50 10.01
C ALA A 146 14.94 18.59 10.06
N VAL A 147 15.13 17.31 9.72
CA VAL A 147 14.02 16.35 9.64
C VAL A 147 14.39 15.02 10.29
N PRO A 148 13.45 14.37 11.01
CA PRO A 148 13.66 13.06 11.59
C PRO A 148 13.92 11.99 10.51
N ALA A 149 14.52 10.86 10.90
CA ALA A 149 14.63 9.69 10.04
C ALA A 149 13.24 9.11 9.70
N GLY A 150 13.10 8.48 8.52
CA GLY A 150 11.84 7.87 8.10
C GLY A 150 11.30 6.83 9.09
N ASP A 151 12.17 5.99 9.65
CA ASP A 151 11.80 5.01 10.68
C ASP A 151 11.27 5.68 11.95
N ALA A 152 11.84 6.83 12.38
CA ALA A 152 11.33 7.58 13.52
C ALA A 152 9.90 8.12 13.26
N ILE A 153 9.62 8.56 12.04
CA ILE A 153 8.27 8.98 11.65
C ILE A 153 7.30 7.77 11.67
N LEU A 154 7.74 6.63 11.15
CA LEU A 154 6.93 5.40 11.19
C LEU A 154 6.62 5.00 12.64
N ASP A 155 7.63 4.92 13.50
CA ASP A 155 7.51 4.40 14.87
C ASP A 155 6.75 5.35 15.81
N ARG A 156 6.92 6.66 15.65
CA ARG A 156 6.43 7.65 16.60
C ARG A 156 5.16 8.38 16.14
N LEU A 157 4.85 8.33 14.84
CA LEU A 157 3.64 8.95 14.28
C LEU A 157 2.68 7.91 13.71
N VAL A 158 3.11 7.12 12.71
CA VAL A 158 2.21 6.21 11.99
C VAL A 158 1.77 5.05 12.86
N ALA A 159 2.70 4.35 13.51
CA ALA A 159 2.41 3.14 14.28
C ALA A 159 1.41 3.38 15.43
N PRO A 160 1.53 4.42 16.27
CA PRO A 160 0.57 4.65 17.34
C PRO A 160 -0.83 5.02 16.83
N LEU A 161 -0.94 5.70 15.68
CA LEU A 161 -2.22 6.03 15.06
C LEU A 161 -2.90 4.77 14.52
N ILE A 162 -2.17 3.93 13.79
CA ILE A 162 -2.68 2.65 13.27
C ILE A 162 -3.06 1.70 14.40
N TYR A 163 -2.24 1.62 15.47
CA TYR A 163 -2.58 0.80 16.62
C TYR A 163 -3.93 1.19 17.25
N ARG A 164 -4.16 2.48 17.47
CA ARG A 164 -5.44 2.96 18.01
C ARG A 164 -6.61 2.68 17.08
N LEU A 165 -6.42 2.90 15.79
CA LEU A 165 -7.44 2.62 14.78
C LEU A 165 -7.85 1.13 14.77
N LEU A 166 -6.89 0.22 14.92
CA LEU A 166 -7.14 -1.23 14.83
C LEU A 166 -7.66 -1.82 16.15
N PHE A 167 -7.20 -1.33 17.30
CA PHE A 167 -7.42 -1.98 18.58
C PHE A 167 -8.24 -1.16 19.61
N ALA A 168 -8.21 0.18 19.50
CA ALA A 168 -9.00 1.03 20.39
C ALA A 168 -10.33 1.46 19.78
N SER A 169 -10.57 1.20 18.50
CA SER A 169 -11.74 1.66 17.72
C SER A 169 -11.96 3.18 17.80
N GLU A 170 -10.91 3.92 18.11
CA GLU A 170 -10.92 5.37 18.15
C GLU A 170 -10.39 5.91 16.83
N GLN A 171 -11.14 6.84 16.24
CA GLN A 171 -10.63 7.61 15.11
C GLN A 171 -9.75 8.72 15.69
N PRO A 172 -8.46 8.78 15.34
CA PRO A 172 -7.60 9.86 15.81
C PRO A 172 -8.16 11.20 15.35
N ASP A 173 -8.36 12.12 16.29
CA ASP A 173 -8.75 13.48 15.95
C ASP A 173 -7.51 14.32 15.51
N ARG A 174 -7.78 15.46 14.89
CA ARG A 174 -6.74 16.36 14.41
C ARG A 174 -5.80 16.82 15.54
N ALA A 175 -6.33 17.13 16.72
CA ALA A 175 -5.53 17.59 17.85
C ALA A 175 -4.50 16.54 18.29
N ARG A 176 -4.91 15.25 18.26
CA ARG A 176 -4.00 14.13 18.54
C ARG A 176 -2.91 14.00 17.49
N ILE A 177 -3.27 14.12 16.21
CA ILE A 177 -2.31 14.06 15.10
C ILE A 177 -1.29 15.19 15.23
N GLU A 178 -1.73 16.43 15.42
CA GLU A 178 -0.89 17.60 15.62
C GLU A 178 0.08 17.40 16.80
N THR A 179 -0.41 16.87 17.93
CA THR A 179 0.43 16.59 19.11
C THR A 179 1.56 15.60 18.78
N LEU A 180 1.28 14.54 18.02
CA LEU A 180 2.29 13.56 17.64
C LEU A 180 3.30 14.14 16.64
N VAL A 181 2.85 14.93 15.68
CA VAL A 181 3.73 15.62 14.73
C VAL A 181 4.65 16.59 15.48
N ASP A 182 4.12 17.41 16.40
CA ASP A 182 4.90 18.37 17.16
C ASP A 182 5.94 17.71 18.07
N ALA A 183 5.55 16.61 18.75
CA ALA A 183 6.47 15.82 19.57
C ALA A 183 7.63 15.22 18.75
N LEU A 184 7.35 14.82 17.51
CA LEU A 184 8.37 14.27 16.62
C LEU A 184 9.42 15.31 16.23
N LEU A 185 9.01 16.59 16.11
CA LEU A 185 9.90 17.71 15.72
C LEU A 185 10.77 18.23 16.86
N VAL A 186 10.35 18.05 18.12
CA VAL A 186 11.13 18.51 19.30
C VAL A 186 12.33 17.60 19.58
N ASP A 187 12.21 16.32 19.24
CA ASP A 187 13.21 15.28 19.59
C ASP A 187 14.14 14.93 18.40
N GLY A 188 13.99 15.57 17.25
CA GLY A 188 14.82 15.38 16.04
C GLY A 188 15.76 16.54 15.83
#